data_98cb269784b046038ed14872d5bc24fe
#
_entry.id   98cb269784b046038ed14872d5bc24fe
#
_cell.length_a   1.000
_cell.length_b   1.000
_cell.length_c   1.000
_cell.angle_alpha   90.00
_cell.angle_beta   90.00
_cell.angle_gamma   90.00
#
_symmetry.space_group_name_H-M   'P 1'
#
loop_
_entity.id
_entity.type
_entity.pdbx_description
1 polymer ?
#
loop_
_entity_poly.entity_id
_entity_poly.type
_entity_poly.pdbx_seq_one_letter_code
_entity_poly.pdbx_strand_id
1 'polypeptide(L)'
;MLTVLLSLGGIFDVDRKERRLEEVNREVENPALWDDPKRAQEISKEQKLLEDLVGSFKRLSSGITDAKELFNMAIADEDFDGAELVAEEVETFRHDVEKLEFKRMFNKPQDSANCYIEIQAGAGGTEAQDWASMLERMYLRYAERAGFSAKLTEETEGDVAGIKGCTIYVQGEWAYGTLRTETGIHR
;
A
#
# COMPACT_ATOMS: atom_id res chain seq x y z
N MET A 1 -3.42 16.35 11.40
CA MET A 1 -4.10 15.32 10.57
C MET A 1 -4.95 15.92 9.46
N LEU A 2 -5.98 16.73 9.72
CA LEU A 2 -6.81 17.34 8.67
C LEU A 2 -5.97 18.14 7.65
N THR A 3 -4.99 18.91 8.10
CA THR A 3 -4.09 19.66 7.22
C THR A 3 -3.27 18.74 6.30
N VAL A 4 -2.82 17.60 6.81
CA VAL A 4 -2.11 16.59 6.04
C VAL A 4 -3.05 15.98 5.00
N LEU A 5 -4.26 15.61 5.38
CA LEU A 5 -5.25 15.05 4.47
C LEU A 5 -5.63 16.02 3.35
N LEU A 6 -5.82 17.31 3.66
CA LEU A 6 -6.11 18.35 2.66
C LEU A 6 -4.91 18.55 1.71
N SER A 7 -3.67 18.49 2.23
CA SER A 7 -2.47 18.50 1.41
C SER A 7 -2.41 17.29 0.49
N LEU A 8 -2.76 16.10 0.99
CA LEU A 8 -2.85 14.89 0.18
C LEU A 8 -3.93 15.02 -0.91
N GLY A 9 -5.08 15.62 -0.62
CA GLY A 9 -6.12 15.87 -1.61
C GLY A 9 -5.62 16.65 -2.82
N GLY A 10 -4.85 17.72 -2.60
CA GLY A 10 -4.20 18.49 -3.66
C GLY A 10 -3.11 17.69 -4.40
N ILE A 11 -2.33 16.90 -3.67
CA ILE A 11 -1.25 16.09 -4.24
C ILE A 11 -1.79 14.91 -5.06
N PHE A 12 -2.84 14.24 -4.58
CA PHE A 12 -3.51 13.17 -5.32
C PHE A 12 -4.40 13.68 -6.45
N ASP A 13 -4.58 15.00 -6.53
CA ASP A 13 -5.51 15.61 -7.50
C ASP A 13 -6.90 14.95 -7.43
N VAL A 14 -7.43 14.87 -6.21
CA VAL A 14 -8.66 14.11 -5.91
C VAL A 14 -9.82 14.62 -6.77
N ASP A 15 -9.95 15.94 -6.96
CA ASP A 15 -11.00 16.53 -7.77
C ASP A 15 -10.94 16.05 -9.25
N ARG A 16 -9.73 15.88 -9.79
CA ARG A 16 -9.54 15.36 -11.14
C ARG A 16 -9.85 13.89 -11.22
N LYS A 17 -9.44 13.12 -10.20
CA LYS A 17 -9.74 11.68 -10.12
C LYS A 17 -11.22 11.41 -9.92
N GLU A 18 -11.90 12.27 -9.20
CA GLU A 18 -13.36 12.19 -9.04
C GLU A 18 -14.07 12.41 -10.39
N ARG A 19 -13.68 13.44 -11.14
CA ARG A 19 -14.20 13.63 -12.50
C ARG A 19 -13.87 12.45 -13.42
N ARG A 20 -12.64 11.91 -13.32
CA ARG A 20 -12.26 10.74 -14.11
C ARG A 20 -13.08 9.51 -13.71
N LEU A 21 -13.38 9.33 -12.43
CA LEU A 21 -14.26 8.26 -11.95
C LEU A 21 -15.66 8.37 -12.55
N GLU A 22 -16.23 9.58 -12.62
CA GLU A 22 -17.52 9.81 -13.28
C GLU A 22 -17.50 9.46 -14.77
N GLU A 23 -16.40 9.80 -15.49
CA GLU A 23 -16.22 9.42 -16.88
C GLU A 23 -16.15 7.90 -17.05
N VAL A 24 -15.33 7.25 -16.24
CA VAL A 24 -15.15 5.79 -16.26
C VAL A 24 -16.46 5.08 -15.93
N ASN A 25 -17.24 5.56 -14.97
CA ASN A 25 -18.55 4.99 -14.65
C ASN A 25 -19.51 5.08 -15.86
N ARG A 26 -19.50 6.18 -16.60
CA ARG A 26 -20.29 6.31 -17.85
C ARG A 26 -19.78 5.37 -18.95
N GLU A 27 -18.44 5.16 -19.02
CA GLU A 27 -17.86 4.21 -20.00
C GLU A 27 -18.29 2.77 -19.68
N VAL A 28 -18.35 2.37 -18.39
CA VAL A 28 -18.78 1.04 -17.93
C VAL A 28 -20.26 0.78 -18.24
N GLU A 29 -21.09 1.82 -18.19
CA GLU A 29 -22.53 1.74 -18.55
C GLU A 29 -22.76 1.54 -20.06
N ASN A 30 -21.73 1.77 -20.89
CA ASN A 30 -21.86 1.62 -22.35
C ASN A 30 -21.74 0.15 -22.75
N PRO A 31 -22.79 -0.47 -23.33
CA PRO A 31 -22.76 -1.87 -23.76
C PRO A 31 -21.63 -2.20 -24.73
N ALA A 32 -21.22 -1.25 -25.58
CA ALA A 32 -20.15 -1.44 -26.55
C ALA A 32 -18.75 -1.65 -25.91
N LEU A 33 -18.58 -1.31 -24.64
CA LEU A 33 -17.33 -1.59 -23.92
C LEU A 33 -17.08 -3.11 -23.80
N TRP A 34 -18.14 -3.87 -23.63
CA TRP A 34 -18.08 -5.32 -23.38
C TRP A 34 -17.78 -6.14 -24.65
N ASP A 35 -17.80 -5.50 -25.83
CA ASP A 35 -17.39 -6.11 -27.08
C ASP A 35 -15.86 -6.23 -27.18
N ASP A 36 -15.11 -5.45 -26.38
CA ASP A 36 -13.63 -5.52 -26.26
C ASP A 36 -13.23 -5.95 -24.83
N PRO A 37 -12.97 -7.25 -24.59
CA PRO A 37 -12.63 -7.75 -23.26
C PRO A 37 -11.36 -7.14 -22.64
N LYS A 38 -10.38 -6.76 -23.48
CA LYS A 38 -9.13 -6.14 -22.97
C LYS A 38 -9.41 -4.75 -22.43
N ARG A 39 -10.10 -3.94 -23.22
CA ARG A 39 -10.50 -2.60 -22.82
C ARG A 39 -11.42 -2.62 -21.60
N ALA A 40 -12.39 -3.54 -21.57
CA ALA A 40 -13.29 -3.71 -20.42
C ALA A 40 -12.50 -4.04 -19.14
N GLN A 41 -11.49 -4.89 -19.22
CA GLN A 41 -10.64 -5.22 -18.08
C GLN A 41 -9.79 -4.02 -17.60
N GLU A 42 -9.24 -3.23 -18.53
CA GLU A 42 -8.46 -2.01 -18.21
C GLU A 42 -9.35 -0.96 -17.53
N ILE A 43 -10.51 -0.69 -18.09
CA ILE A 43 -11.48 0.27 -17.54
C ILE A 43 -11.99 -0.19 -16.17
N SER A 44 -12.30 -1.47 -15.99
CA SER A 44 -12.75 -2.01 -14.68
C SER A 44 -11.64 -1.91 -13.62
N LYS A 45 -10.38 -2.11 -13.98
CA LYS A 45 -9.25 -1.90 -13.06
C LYS A 45 -9.09 -0.42 -12.69
N GLU A 46 -9.17 0.47 -13.68
CA GLU A 46 -9.12 1.91 -13.46
C GLU A 46 -10.26 2.36 -12.54
N GLN A 47 -11.48 1.91 -12.80
CA GLN A 47 -12.65 2.19 -11.96
C GLN A 47 -12.40 1.82 -10.51
N LYS A 48 -12.00 0.57 -10.25
CA LYS A 48 -11.75 0.09 -8.90
C LYS A 48 -10.68 0.91 -8.18
N LEU A 49 -9.57 1.24 -8.86
CA LEU A 49 -8.50 2.05 -8.27
C LEU A 49 -8.97 3.47 -7.91
N LEU A 50 -9.78 4.08 -8.78
CA LEU A 50 -10.34 5.42 -8.54
C LEU A 50 -11.38 5.38 -7.41
N GLU A 51 -12.27 4.39 -7.37
CA GLU A 51 -13.26 4.20 -6.32
C GLU A 51 -12.59 4.03 -4.94
N ASP A 52 -11.58 3.16 -4.86
CA ASP A 52 -10.85 2.91 -3.63
C ASP A 52 -10.15 4.16 -3.11
N LEU A 53 -9.53 4.95 -4.00
CA LEU A 53 -8.81 6.15 -3.61
C LEU A 53 -9.74 7.30 -3.23
N VAL A 54 -10.69 7.64 -4.11
CA VAL A 54 -11.65 8.73 -3.87
C VAL A 54 -12.54 8.41 -2.69
N GLY A 55 -13.03 7.16 -2.58
CA GLY A 55 -13.86 6.70 -1.48
C GLY A 55 -13.13 6.73 -0.13
N SER A 56 -11.86 6.30 -0.10
CA SER A 56 -11.03 6.36 1.11
C SER A 56 -10.77 7.80 1.54
N PHE A 57 -10.45 8.68 0.60
CA PHE A 57 -10.23 10.10 0.89
C PHE A 57 -11.50 10.76 1.46
N LYS A 58 -12.66 10.54 0.83
CA LYS A 58 -13.94 11.10 1.29
C LYS A 58 -14.32 10.61 2.69
N ARG A 59 -14.20 9.30 2.94
CA ARG A 59 -14.48 8.72 4.27
C ARG A 59 -13.58 9.32 5.34
N LEU A 60 -12.28 9.45 5.08
CA LEU A 60 -11.35 10.04 6.04
C LEU A 60 -11.62 11.53 6.26
N SER A 61 -11.91 12.28 5.20
CA SER A 61 -12.23 13.71 5.32
C SER A 61 -13.48 13.96 6.14
N SER A 62 -14.56 13.20 5.88
CA SER A 62 -15.80 13.29 6.69
C SER A 62 -15.54 12.82 8.10
N GLY A 63 -15.00 11.61 8.30
CA GLY A 63 -14.79 11.04 9.63
C GLY A 63 -13.91 11.90 10.54
N ILE A 64 -12.84 12.51 10.00
CA ILE A 64 -11.98 13.42 10.78
C ILE A 64 -12.74 14.70 11.15
N THR A 65 -13.62 15.20 10.27
CA THR A 65 -14.43 16.39 10.55
C THR A 65 -15.45 16.07 11.63
N ASP A 66 -16.16 14.96 11.48
CA ASP A 66 -17.18 14.50 12.43
C ASP A 66 -16.57 14.21 13.81
N ALA A 67 -15.42 13.54 13.86
CA ALA A 67 -14.69 13.26 15.09
C ALA A 67 -14.25 14.56 15.81
N LYS A 68 -13.82 15.58 15.04
CA LYS A 68 -13.49 16.88 15.63
C LYS A 68 -14.71 17.56 16.27
N GLU A 69 -15.86 17.49 15.63
CA GLU A 69 -17.11 18.07 16.16
C GLU A 69 -17.56 17.31 17.41
N LEU A 70 -17.56 15.97 17.36
CA LEU A 70 -17.91 15.13 18.51
C LEU A 70 -16.97 15.34 19.70
N PHE A 71 -15.67 15.45 19.46
CA PHE A 71 -14.71 15.75 20.52
C PHE A 71 -14.98 17.10 21.19
N ASN A 72 -15.26 18.14 20.39
CA ASN A 72 -15.59 19.46 20.96
C ASN A 72 -16.89 19.45 21.75
N MET A 73 -17.88 18.68 21.31
CA MET A 73 -19.15 18.51 22.06
C MET A 73 -18.91 17.78 23.39
N ALA A 74 -18.19 16.67 23.38
CA ALA A 74 -17.86 15.90 24.57
C ALA A 74 -17.11 16.74 25.62
N ILE A 75 -16.14 17.55 25.18
CA ILE A 75 -15.43 18.47 26.08
C ILE A 75 -16.37 19.55 26.64
N ALA A 76 -17.29 20.11 25.84
CA ALA A 76 -18.24 21.13 26.30
C ALA A 76 -19.24 20.59 27.33
N ASP A 77 -19.59 19.31 27.20
CA ASP A 77 -20.52 18.60 28.09
C ASP A 77 -19.81 17.93 29.29
N GLU A 78 -18.48 18.11 29.44
CA GLU A 78 -17.65 17.46 30.46
C GLU A 78 -17.70 15.92 30.40
N ASP A 79 -18.03 15.35 29.22
CA ASP A 79 -18.04 13.91 28.97
C ASP A 79 -16.63 13.43 28.55
N PHE A 80 -15.80 13.18 29.56
CA PHE A 80 -14.42 12.77 29.33
C PHE A 80 -14.30 11.33 28.77
N ASP A 81 -15.24 10.45 29.11
CA ASP A 81 -15.27 9.08 28.58
C ASP A 81 -15.61 9.10 27.09
N GLY A 82 -16.58 9.92 26.68
CA GLY A 82 -16.90 10.15 25.28
C GLY A 82 -15.74 10.78 24.49
N ALA A 83 -15.04 11.74 25.10
CA ALA A 83 -13.86 12.34 24.48
C ALA A 83 -12.72 11.33 24.25
N GLU A 84 -12.52 10.39 25.20
CA GLU A 84 -11.50 9.32 25.07
C GLU A 84 -11.85 8.35 23.92
N LEU A 85 -13.11 7.95 23.79
CA LEU A 85 -13.56 7.10 22.68
C LEU A 85 -13.33 7.77 21.31
N VAL A 86 -13.63 9.06 21.19
CA VAL A 86 -13.36 9.81 19.95
C VAL A 86 -11.85 9.90 19.68
N ALA A 87 -11.02 10.04 20.71
CA ALA A 87 -9.57 10.06 20.55
C ALA A 87 -9.02 8.73 20.01
N GLU A 88 -9.57 7.59 20.44
CA GLU A 88 -9.22 6.25 19.91
C GLU A 88 -9.61 6.14 18.42
N GLU A 89 -10.77 6.64 18.04
CA GLU A 89 -11.21 6.65 16.64
C GLU A 89 -10.29 7.53 15.78
N VAL A 90 -9.88 8.69 16.27
CA VAL A 90 -8.92 9.58 15.60
C VAL A 90 -7.58 8.90 15.35
N GLU A 91 -7.14 8.02 16.25
CA GLU A 91 -5.91 7.24 16.07
C GLU A 91 -6.04 6.24 14.91
N THR A 92 -7.22 5.66 14.73
CA THR A 92 -7.52 4.80 13.57
C THR A 92 -7.46 5.61 12.26
N PHE A 93 -8.04 6.80 12.23
CA PHE A 93 -7.94 7.69 11.06
C PHE A 93 -6.49 8.11 10.76
N ARG A 94 -5.65 8.33 11.80
CA ARG A 94 -4.23 8.63 11.62
C ARG A 94 -3.54 7.51 10.85
N HIS A 95 -3.79 6.28 11.23
CA HIS A 95 -3.21 5.11 10.58
C HIS A 95 -3.64 4.96 9.12
N ASP A 96 -4.89 5.26 8.83
CA ASP A 96 -5.41 5.20 7.45
C ASP A 96 -4.89 6.35 6.59
N VAL A 97 -4.67 7.54 7.15
CA VAL A 97 -3.98 8.65 6.47
C VAL A 97 -2.54 8.26 6.13
N GLU A 98 -1.81 7.65 7.06
CA GLU A 98 -0.44 7.15 6.84
C GLU A 98 -0.38 6.12 5.69
N LYS A 99 -1.37 5.21 5.61
CA LYS A 99 -1.50 4.29 4.47
C LYS A 99 -1.74 5.00 3.15
N LEU A 100 -2.55 6.06 3.13
CA LEU A 100 -2.75 6.87 1.92
C LEU A 100 -1.47 7.62 1.52
N GLU A 101 -0.73 8.18 2.51
CA GLU A 101 0.57 8.81 2.25
C GLU A 101 1.56 7.81 1.64
N PHE A 102 1.60 6.59 2.16
CA PHE A 102 2.43 5.53 1.62
C PHE A 102 2.05 5.17 0.18
N LYS A 103 0.76 5.03 -0.12
CA LYS A 103 0.26 4.78 -1.50
C LYS A 103 0.65 5.88 -2.49
N ARG A 104 0.85 7.11 -2.02
CA ARG A 104 1.32 8.24 -2.85
C ARG A 104 2.69 7.98 -3.47
N MET A 105 3.55 7.21 -2.82
CA MET A 105 4.88 6.88 -3.34
C MET A 105 4.82 6.00 -4.59
N PHE A 106 3.67 5.37 -4.85
CA PHE A 106 3.44 4.48 -5.98
C PHE A 106 2.87 5.26 -7.17
N ASN A 107 3.76 5.74 -8.02
CA ASN A 107 3.38 6.58 -9.18
C ASN A 107 3.76 5.96 -10.53
N LYS A 108 4.34 4.76 -10.53
CA LYS A 108 4.73 4.06 -11.76
C LYS A 108 3.73 2.96 -12.09
N PRO A 109 3.46 2.71 -13.39
CA PRO A 109 2.53 1.64 -13.80
C PRO A 109 2.90 0.26 -13.25
N GLN A 110 4.20 0.02 -13.00
CA GLN A 110 4.71 -1.25 -12.49
C GLN A 110 4.52 -1.41 -10.98
N ASP A 111 4.28 -0.33 -10.24
CA ASP A 111 4.23 -0.36 -8.77
C ASP A 111 3.13 -1.31 -8.25
N SER A 112 2.04 -1.50 -9.00
CA SER A 112 0.94 -2.43 -8.65
C SER A 112 1.23 -3.90 -9.00
N ALA A 113 2.39 -4.19 -9.62
CA ALA A 113 2.71 -5.54 -10.06
C ALA A 113 3.25 -6.41 -8.91
N ASN A 114 3.21 -7.73 -9.13
CA ASN A 114 3.99 -8.68 -8.35
C ASN A 114 5.48 -8.49 -8.64
N CYS A 115 6.36 -9.01 -7.78
CA CYS A 115 7.80 -8.91 -7.99
C CYS A 115 8.55 -10.18 -7.59
N TYR A 116 9.81 -10.22 -8.01
CA TYR A 116 10.80 -11.16 -7.52
C TYR A 116 11.81 -10.38 -6.67
N ILE A 117 12.15 -10.96 -5.51
CA ILE A 117 13.30 -10.54 -4.70
C ILE A 117 14.41 -11.57 -4.97
N GLU A 118 15.52 -11.09 -5.48
CA GLU A 118 16.71 -11.90 -5.66
C GLU A 118 17.78 -11.46 -4.66
N ILE A 119 18.26 -12.38 -3.85
CA ILE A 119 19.28 -12.14 -2.82
C ILE A 119 20.52 -12.93 -3.23
N GLN A 120 21.67 -12.27 -3.28
CA GLN A 120 22.95 -12.90 -3.61
C GLN A 120 23.96 -12.55 -2.52
N ALA A 121 24.63 -13.58 -1.98
CA ALA A 121 25.72 -13.37 -1.05
C ALA A 121 26.89 -12.67 -1.72
N GLY A 122 27.46 -11.68 -1.02
CA GLY A 122 28.66 -10.98 -1.48
C GLY A 122 29.95 -11.80 -1.28
N ALA A 123 31.11 -11.18 -1.52
CA ALA A 123 32.43 -11.81 -1.45
C ALA A 123 32.92 -12.12 -0.01
N GLY A 124 32.08 -11.98 1.01
CA GLY A 124 32.46 -12.14 2.44
C GLY A 124 32.52 -13.59 2.94
N GLY A 125 32.48 -14.59 2.06
CA GLY A 125 32.53 -16.01 2.45
C GLY A 125 31.29 -16.42 3.30
N THR A 126 31.51 -17.25 4.31
CA THR A 126 30.45 -17.81 5.19
C THR A 126 29.60 -16.72 5.85
N GLU A 127 30.20 -15.63 6.31
CA GLU A 127 29.51 -14.51 6.94
C GLU A 127 28.52 -13.84 5.97
N ALA A 128 28.90 -13.68 4.70
CA ALA A 128 28.01 -13.11 3.69
C ALA A 128 26.85 -14.07 3.36
N GLN A 129 27.13 -15.38 3.37
CA GLN A 129 26.11 -16.42 3.13
C GLN A 129 25.11 -16.49 4.30
N ASP A 130 25.58 -16.35 5.53
CA ASP A 130 24.71 -16.29 6.71
C ASP A 130 23.87 -15.01 6.73
N TRP A 131 24.46 -13.86 6.39
CA TRP A 131 23.75 -12.60 6.23
C TRP A 131 22.66 -12.68 5.15
N ALA A 132 22.92 -13.33 4.02
CA ALA A 132 21.93 -13.54 2.97
C ALA A 132 20.72 -14.35 3.47
N SER A 133 20.97 -15.41 4.26
CA SER A 133 19.91 -16.19 4.90
C SER A 133 19.09 -15.38 5.92
N MET A 134 19.74 -14.48 6.65
CA MET A 134 19.02 -13.57 7.55
C MET A 134 18.10 -12.60 6.78
N LEU A 135 18.54 -12.05 5.66
CA LEU A 135 17.76 -11.19 4.79
C LEU A 135 16.58 -11.93 4.16
N GLU A 136 16.80 -13.15 3.66
CA GLU A 136 15.72 -14.02 3.16
C GLU A 136 14.58 -14.15 4.19
N ARG A 137 14.94 -14.55 5.42
CA ARG A 137 13.96 -14.70 6.52
C ARG A 137 13.27 -13.38 6.84
N MET A 138 14.00 -12.27 6.82
CA MET A 138 13.45 -10.94 7.05
C MET A 138 12.38 -10.61 6.00
N TYR A 139 12.65 -10.81 4.71
CA TYR A 139 11.69 -10.49 3.65
C TYR A 139 10.50 -11.43 3.63
N LEU A 140 10.67 -12.72 3.91
CA LEU A 140 9.55 -13.65 4.03
C LEU A 140 8.60 -13.25 5.17
N ARG A 141 9.13 -12.88 6.34
CA ARG A 141 8.33 -12.39 7.47
C ARG A 141 7.70 -11.02 7.21
N TYR A 142 8.39 -10.16 6.49
CA TYR A 142 7.83 -8.88 6.09
C TYR A 142 6.64 -9.09 5.16
N ALA A 143 6.78 -9.93 4.14
CA ALA A 143 5.71 -10.25 3.20
C ALA A 143 4.46 -10.78 3.92
N GLU A 144 4.63 -11.71 4.86
CA GLU A 144 3.53 -12.25 5.68
C GLU A 144 2.82 -11.14 6.46
N ARG A 145 3.55 -10.27 7.16
CA ARG A 145 2.98 -9.14 7.93
C ARG A 145 2.31 -8.09 7.06
N ALA A 146 2.85 -7.86 5.86
CA ALA A 146 2.29 -6.92 4.89
C ALA A 146 1.08 -7.49 4.13
N GLY A 147 0.70 -8.75 4.37
CA GLY A 147 -0.42 -9.42 3.69
C GLY A 147 -0.11 -9.87 2.27
N PHE A 148 1.18 -9.95 1.91
CA PHE A 148 1.63 -10.49 0.64
C PHE A 148 1.75 -12.02 0.70
N SER A 149 1.48 -12.69 -0.43
CA SER A 149 1.84 -14.09 -0.61
C SER A 149 3.29 -14.16 -1.11
N ALA A 150 4.18 -14.78 -0.33
CA ALA A 150 5.57 -14.96 -0.70
C ALA A 150 5.91 -16.44 -0.86
N LYS A 151 6.62 -16.77 -1.95
CA LYS A 151 7.05 -18.14 -2.24
C LYS A 151 8.53 -18.14 -2.61
N LEU A 152 9.33 -18.91 -1.87
CA LEU A 152 10.69 -19.22 -2.25
C LEU A 152 10.66 -20.09 -3.52
N THR A 153 11.23 -19.62 -4.61
CA THR A 153 11.23 -20.31 -5.91
C THR A 153 12.55 -21.01 -6.19
N GLU A 154 13.65 -20.40 -5.74
CA GLU A 154 14.99 -20.93 -5.89
C GLU A 154 15.81 -20.62 -4.65
N GLU A 155 16.67 -21.55 -4.25
CA GLU A 155 17.62 -21.39 -3.16
C GLU A 155 18.89 -22.18 -3.44
N THR A 156 20.02 -21.59 -3.18
CA THR A 156 21.32 -22.25 -3.27
C THR A 156 22.00 -22.18 -1.92
N GLU A 157 22.17 -23.34 -1.28
CA GLU A 157 22.82 -23.45 0.02
C GLU A 157 24.27 -22.94 0.01
N GLY A 158 24.69 -22.41 1.14
CA GLY A 158 26.06 -22.00 1.40
C GLY A 158 27.00 -23.23 1.54
N ASP A 159 28.29 -22.98 1.44
CA ASP A 159 29.28 -24.07 1.52
C ASP A 159 29.38 -24.66 2.94
N VAL A 160 29.15 -23.89 3.98
CA VAL A 160 29.25 -24.26 5.40
C VAL A 160 27.99 -23.87 6.17
N ALA A 161 27.47 -22.65 5.91
CA ALA A 161 26.28 -22.12 6.54
C ALA A 161 25.63 -21.05 5.65
N GLY A 162 24.36 -20.75 5.90
CA GLY A 162 23.62 -19.75 5.16
C GLY A 162 23.33 -20.14 3.71
N ILE A 163 23.12 -19.19 2.84
CA ILE A 163 22.77 -19.37 1.43
C ILE A 163 23.71 -18.57 0.51
N LYS A 164 24.03 -19.11 -0.66
CA LYS A 164 24.72 -18.37 -1.73
C LYS A 164 23.79 -17.38 -2.40
N GLY A 165 22.52 -17.73 -2.50
CA GLY A 165 21.49 -16.88 -3.03
C GLY A 165 20.12 -17.54 -3.01
N CYS A 166 19.08 -16.73 -3.12
CA CYS A 166 17.71 -17.20 -3.25
C CYS A 166 16.87 -16.25 -4.12
N THR A 167 15.75 -16.77 -4.61
CA THR A 167 14.73 -16.01 -5.35
C THR A 167 13.38 -16.21 -4.68
N ILE A 168 12.73 -15.12 -4.26
CA ILE A 168 11.43 -15.11 -3.63
C ILE A 168 10.44 -14.46 -4.60
N TYR A 169 9.37 -15.16 -4.98
CA TYR A 169 8.26 -14.57 -5.71
C TYR A 169 7.25 -13.98 -4.73
N VAL A 170 6.99 -12.67 -4.84
CA VAL A 170 6.06 -11.93 -3.97
C VAL A 170 4.86 -11.47 -4.77
N GLN A 171 3.67 -11.85 -4.30
CA GLN A 171 2.40 -11.51 -4.91
C GLN A 171 1.55 -10.68 -3.94
N GLY A 172 0.99 -9.61 -4.44
CA GLY A 172 0.09 -8.74 -3.69
C GLY A 172 -0.05 -7.38 -4.33
N GLU A 173 -1.07 -6.67 -3.94
CA GLU A 173 -1.29 -5.32 -4.42
C GLU A 173 -0.15 -4.41 -3.96
N TRP A 174 0.54 -3.76 -4.92
CA TRP A 174 1.69 -2.89 -4.68
C TRP A 174 2.96 -3.60 -4.18
N ALA A 175 3.09 -4.92 -4.39
CA ALA A 175 4.26 -5.67 -3.96
C ALA A 175 5.55 -5.10 -4.56
N TYR A 176 5.59 -4.89 -5.89
CA TYR A 176 6.74 -4.28 -6.56
C TYR A 176 7.01 -2.86 -6.06
N GLY A 177 5.98 -2.01 -5.98
CA GLY A 177 6.12 -0.63 -5.53
C GLY A 177 6.74 -0.53 -4.14
N THR A 178 6.32 -1.40 -3.22
CA THR A 178 6.81 -1.47 -1.85
C THR A 178 8.27 -1.93 -1.78
N LEU A 179 8.66 -2.91 -2.59
CA LEU A 179 9.95 -3.59 -2.49
C LEU A 179 11.02 -3.05 -3.44
N ARG A 180 10.67 -2.29 -4.46
CA ARG A 180 11.62 -1.77 -5.47
C ARG A 180 12.73 -0.90 -4.90
N THR A 181 12.51 -0.29 -3.74
CA THR A 181 13.51 0.55 -3.08
C THR A 181 14.55 -0.24 -2.30
N GLU A 182 14.33 -1.53 -2.12
CA GLU A 182 15.23 -2.45 -1.44
C GLU A 182 16.41 -2.90 -2.32
N THR A 183 16.41 -2.52 -3.60
CA THR A 183 17.51 -2.84 -4.51
C THR A 183 18.79 -2.13 -4.08
N GLY A 184 19.81 -2.89 -3.73
CA GLY A 184 21.09 -2.33 -3.31
C GLY A 184 21.97 -3.31 -2.53
N ILE A 185 23.04 -2.80 -1.97
CA ILE A 185 23.97 -3.58 -1.14
C ILE A 185 23.55 -3.43 0.33
N HIS A 186 23.11 -4.54 0.91
CA HIS A 186 22.76 -4.64 2.32
C HIS A 186 23.98 -5.01 3.16
N ARG A 187 24.31 -4.14 4.12
CA ARG A 187 25.46 -4.29 5.00
C ARG A 187 25.04 -4.30 6.46
#